data_33a3323e2593694ada7db2584f3eb2bb
#
_entry.id   33a3323e2593694ada7db2584f3eb2bb
#
_cell.length_a   1.000
_cell.length_b   1.000
_cell.length_c   1.000
_cell.angle_alpha   90.00
_cell.angle_beta   90.00
_cell.angle_gamma   90.00
#
_symmetry.space_group_name_H-M   'P 1'
#
loop_
_entity.id
_entity.type
_entity.pdbx_description
1 polymer ?
#
loop_
_entity_poly.entity_id
_entity_poly.type
_entity_poly.pdbx_seq_one_letter_code
_entity_poly.pdbx_strand_id
1 'polypeptide(L)'
;MTVGTVSRSDAEALDAADPVAPVRDRFVVPPGRIYLDGNSLGLASAEVRAGMIALVNDWANRGVEGWDEWIGLPTRIGDRLAANVLGARPGEVLVADSVTVNLYKLAHAAADHRPGPVVTDAGNFPTDRYVLEGVARQRGREYVEAPSVEDAMEAARDGVLCLAHVDYRSGRRLDMPSVTAETDALLIWDLSHSAGAIEIDLSSADLAVGCTYKYLNAGPGSPAFLYVRRELQDRMRSPIQGWFGRRDQFVMGAGYDPADGIERFLAGTPSIPGLAALDASLSVIEEAGMARVAAKVRALTDFGVALTDSWLLPLGFEIVTPRSANERGAHVALRHEAAWPICRALIERAGVVTDFRQPDVIRVGLSPLTTRFADVWDGFDRLRELVAAGDHLEAEATPRHVS
;
A
#
# COMPACT_ATOMS: atom_id res chain seq x y z
N MET A 1 -3.58 -27.31 -14.78
CA MET A 1 -4.87 -27.86 -14.36
C MET A 1 -5.84 -27.65 -15.51
N THR A 2 -6.52 -28.68 -15.98
CA THR A 2 -7.63 -28.55 -16.93
C THR A 2 -8.69 -27.66 -16.29
N VAL A 3 -9.16 -26.64 -17.00
CA VAL A 3 -10.17 -25.67 -16.57
C VAL A 3 -11.50 -26.42 -16.34
N GLY A 4 -11.64 -27.05 -15.18
CA GLY A 4 -12.92 -27.47 -14.65
C GLY A 4 -13.64 -26.25 -14.13
N THR A 5 -14.96 -26.22 -14.27
CA THR A 5 -15.80 -25.13 -13.77
C THR A 5 -15.58 -25.00 -12.27
N VAL A 6 -14.91 -23.92 -11.82
CA VAL A 6 -14.68 -23.65 -10.39
C VAL A 6 -16.05 -23.39 -9.75
N SER A 7 -16.46 -24.27 -8.83
CA SER A 7 -17.75 -24.17 -8.16
C SER A 7 -17.66 -23.37 -6.85
N ARG A 8 -18.83 -22.93 -6.35
CA ARG A 8 -18.90 -22.26 -5.05
C ARG A 8 -18.47 -23.19 -3.90
N SER A 9 -18.72 -24.49 -4.01
CA SER A 9 -18.25 -25.48 -3.03
C SER A 9 -16.73 -25.63 -3.01
N ASP A 10 -16.03 -25.41 -4.13
CA ASP A 10 -14.56 -25.36 -4.14
C ASP A 10 -14.04 -24.13 -3.38
N ALA A 11 -14.71 -22.98 -3.51
CA ALA A 11 -14.40 -21.78 -2.74
C ALA A 11 -14.59 -22.00 -1.22
N GLU A 12 -15.70 -22.65 -0.82
CA GLU A 12 -15.97 -22.98 0.58
C GLU A 12 -14.95 -23.97 1.15
N ALA A 13 -14.49 -24.92 0.34
CA ALA A 13 -13.43 -25.86 0.76
C ALA A 13 -12.08 -25.13 0.95
N LEU A 14 -11.76 -24.16 0.10
CA LEU A 14 -10.57 -23.31 0.26
C LEU A 14 -10.67 -22.44 1.52
N ASP A 15 -11.86 -21.86 1.81
CA ASP A 15 -12.08 -21.10 3.04
C ASP A 15 -11.93 -21.95 4.30
N ALA A 16 -12.41 -23.20 4.27
CA ALA A 16 -12.27 -24.14 5.38
C ALA A 16 -10.81 -24.56 5.64
N ALA A 17 -9.97 -24.53 4.60
CA ALA A 17 -8.54 -24.85 4.69
C ALA A 17 -7.64 -23.62 4.95
N ASP A 18 -8.20 -22.41 4.98
CA ASP A 18 -7.45 -21.15 5.11
C ASP A 18 -6.96 -20.92 6.55
N PRO A 19 -5.63 -20.93 6.80
CA PRO A 19 -5.09 -20.69 8.14
C PRO A 19 -5.28 -19.24 8.64
N VAL A 20 -5.66 -18.32 7.76
CA VAL A 20 -5.93 -16.91 8.08
C VAL A 20 -7.43 -16.66 8.32
N ALA A 21 -8.31 -17.61 8.01
CA ALA A 21 -9.76 -17.45 8.15
C ALA A 21 -10.23 -16.93 9.52
N PRO A 22 -9.67 -17.39 10.68
CA PRO A 22 -10.13 -16.92 12.00
C PRO A 22 -9.93 -15.42 12.23
N VAL A 23 -8.98 -14.80 11.52
CA VAL A 23 -8.68 -13.37 11.67
C VAL A 23 -9.80 -12.49 11.08
N ARG A 24 -10.51 -12.98 10.06
CA ARG A 24 -11.56 -12.23 9.36
C ARG A 24 -12.70 -11.76 10.27
N ASP A 25 -13.10 -12.58 11.22
CA ASP A 25 -14.24 -12.26 12.12
C ASP A 25 -13.95 -11.07 13.04
N ARG A 26 -12.71 -10.62 13.09
CA ARG A 26 -12.29 -9.42 13.82
C ARG A 26 -12.57 -8.12 13.02
N PHE A 27 -12.87 -8.23 11.74
CA PHE A 27 -13.11 -7.08 10.84
C PHE A 27 -14.59 -6.82 10.63
N VAL A 28 -14.94 -5.53 10.56
CA VAL A 28 -16.31 -5.08 10.26
C VAL A 28 -16.48 -4.99 8.75
N VAL A 29 -17.12 -5.99 8.17
CA VAL A 29 -17.52 -5.95 6.76
C VAL A 29 -18.83 -5.18 6.64
N PRO A 30 -18.96 -4.19 5.73
CA PRO A 30 -20.21 -3.46 5.54
C PRO A 30 -21.40 -4.41 5.27
N PRO A 31 -22.54 -4.28 5.97
CA PRO A 31 -23.67 -5.19 5.84
C PRO A 31 -24.19 -5.27 4.41
N GLY A 32 -24.43 -6.49 3.91
CA GLY A 32 -24.96 -6.73 2.56
C GLY A 32 -23.97 -6.44 1.43
N ARG A 33 -22.69 -6.21 1.73
CA ARG A 33 -21.65 -5.93 0.74
C ARG A 33 -20.63 -7.05 0.66
N ILE A 34 -20.15 -7.30 -0.54
CA ILE A 34 -18.88 -8.01 -0.81
C ILE A 34 -17.83 -6.94 -1.05
N TYR A 35 -16.86 -6.84 -0.14
CA TYR A 35 -15.85 -5.79 -0.17
C TYR A 35 -14.56 -6.28 -0.83
N LEU A 36 -14.34 -5.86 -2.06
CA LEU A 36 -13.17 -6.21 -2.90
C LEU A 36 -12.37 -4.95 -3.30
N ASP A 37 -12.20 -4.02 -2.34
CA ASP A 37 -11.48 -2.76 -2.54
C ASP A 37 -10.45 -2.48 -1.41
N GLY A 38 -9.90 -3.51 -0.80
CA GLY A 38 -8.87 -3.38 0.22
C GLY A 38 -7.53 -2.80 -0.29
N ASN A 39 -7.34 -2.78 -1.59
CA ASN A 39 -6.23 -2.09 -2.27
C ASN A 39 -6.39 -0.55 -2.28
N SER A 40 -7.58 -0.02 -1.99
CA SER A 40 -7.84 1.41 -1.82
C SER A 40 -7.95 1.79 -0.35
N LEU A 41 -8.73 1.03 0.42
CA LEU A 41 -8.90 1.24 1.87
C LEU A 41 -9.15 -0.11 2.57
N GLY A 42 -8.37 -0.40 3.61
CA GLY A 42 -8.60 -1.56 4.47
C GLY A 42 -9.83 -1.39 5.37
N LEU A 43 -10.40 -2.52 5.81
CA LEU A 43 -11.55 -2.54 6.72
C LEU A 43 -11.11 -2.33 8.18
N ALA A 44 -12.01 -1.77 8.99
CA ALA A 44 -11.77 -1.57 10.41
C ALA A 44 -11.83 -2.91 11.17
N SER A 45 -10.84 -3.18 12.03
CA SER A 45 -10.89 -4.29 12.98
C SER A 45 -11.45 -3.87 14.33
N ALA A 46 -11.86 -4.85 15.14
CA ALA A 46 -12.28 -4.65 16.53
C ALA A 46 -11.15 -4.04 17.37
N GLU A 47 -9.89 -4.42 17.09
CA GLU A 47 -8.69 -3.92 17.76
C GLU A 47 -8.48 -2.43 17.47
N VAL A 48 -8.61 -2.01 16.21
CA VAL A 48 -8.51 -0.59 15.82
C VAL A 48 -9.58 0.22 16.55
N ARG A 49 -10.81 -0.26 16.58
CA ARG A 49 -11.90 0.40 17.32
C ARG A 49 -11.59 0.50 18.81
N ALA A 50 -11.13 -0.58 19.42
CA ALA A 50 -10.79 -0.60 20.85
C ALA A 50 -9.59 0.32 21.16
N GLY A 51 -8.54 0.29 20.35
CA GLY A 51 -7.36 1.13 20.50
C GLY A 51 -7.67 2.63 20.39
N MET A 52 -8.53 3.00 19.45
CA MET A 52 -8.99 4.40 19.30
C MET A 52 -9.79 4.86 20.52
N ILE A 53 -10.68 4.02 21.07
CA ILE A 53 -11.44 4.32 22.30
C ILE A 53 -10.48 4.45 23.49
N ALA A 54 -9.50 3.53 23.61
CA ALA A 54 -8.52 3.57 24.68
C ALA A 54 -7.69 4.86 24.64
N LEU A 55 -7.23 5.28 23.46
CA LEU A 55 -6.52 6.55 23.29
C LEU A 55 -7.36 7.76 23.71
N VAL A 56 -8.65 7.82 23.33
CA VAL A 56 -9.52 8.93 23.70
C VAL A 56 -9.71 8.98 25.22
N ASN A 57 -9.86 7.83 25.88
CA ASN A 57 -9.95 7.72 27.34
C ASN A 57 -8.65 8.13 28.04
N ASP A 58 -7.50 7.69 27.50
CA ASP A 58 -6.19 8.07 28.03
C ASP A 58 -5.97 9.59 27.96
N TRP A 59 -6.24 10.17 26.79
CA TRP A 59 -6.18 11.60 26.59
C TRP A 59 -7.12 12.37 27.53
N ALA A 60 -8.37 11.92 27.69
CA ALA A 60 -9.35 12.56 28.56
C ALA A 60 -8.91 12.54 30.04
N ASN A 61 -8.23 11.48 30.49
CA ASN A 61 -7.82 11.31 31.87
C ASN A 61 -6.45 11.96 32.19
N ARG A 62 -5.51 11.95 31.24
CA ARG A 62 -4.11 12.36 31.47
C ARG A 62 -3.76 13.71 30.84
N GLY A 63 -4.52 14.15 29.82
CA GLY A 63 -4.21 15.39 29.10
C GLY A 63 -2.77 15.39 28.55
N VAL A 64 -1.99 16.41 28.93
CA VAL A 64 -0.61 16.59 28.46
C VAL A 64 0.36 15.51 28.99
N GLU A 65 0.06 14.86 30.10
CA GLU A 65 0.92 13.80 30.67
C GLU A 65 0.97 12.55 29.76
N GLY A 66 0.02 12.38 28.84
CA GLY A 66 0.05 11.32 27.84
C GLY A 66 1.27 11.35 26.92
N TRP A 67 1.93 12.49 26.78
CA TRP A 67 3.13 12.64 25.98
C TRP A 67 4.32 11.79 26.47
N ASP A 68 4.37 11.41 27.72
CA ASP A 68 5.42 10.50 28.24
C ASP A 68 5.46 9.18 27.46
N GLU A 69 4.31 8.73 26.92
CA GLU A 69 4.19 7.51 26.14
C GLU A 69 4.07 7.79 24.64
N TRP A 70 3.33 8.83 24.26
CA TRP A 70 3.01 9.11 22.86
C TRP A 70 4.22 9.56 22.04
N ILE A 71 5.20 10.19 22.67
CA ILE A 71 6.40 10.71 21.99
C ILE A 71 7.20 9.62 21.26
N GLY A 72 7.24 8.41 21.84
CA GLY A 72 7.95 7.27 21.26
C GLY A 72 7.14 6.42 20.26
N LEU A 73 5.85 6.75 20.02
CA LEU A 73 5.01 5.95 19.15
C LEU A 73 5.53 5.83 17.70
N PRO A 74 6.03 6.90 17.06
CA PRO A 74 6.50 6.83 15.68
C PRO A 74 7.59 5.78 15.44
N THR A 75 8.57 5.71 16.33
CA THR A 75 9.71 4.77 16.26
C THR A 75 9.32 3.38 16.74
N ARG A 76 8.60 3.25 17.85
CA ARG A 76 8.15 1.95 18.38
C ARG A 76 7.28 1.19 17.38
N ILE A 77 6.35 1.88 16.74
CA ILE A 77 5.50 1.27 15.69
C ILE A 77 6.33 1.02 14.42
N GLY A 78 7.28 1.90 14.10
CA GLY A 78 8.25 1.69 13.04
C GLY A 78 9.04 0.40 13.22
N ASP A 79 9.51 0.11 14.43
CA ASP A 79 10.24 -1.13 14.75
C ASP A 79 9.36 -2.37 14.63
N ARG A 80 8.07 -2.28 15.00
CA ARG A 80 7.10 -3.36 14.79
C ARG A 80 6.88 -3.64 13.31
N LEU A 81 6.71 -2.59 12.49
CA LEU A 81 6.59 -2.71 11.03
C LEU A 81 7.85 -3.31 10.42
N ALA A 82 9.03 -2.85 10.85
CA ALA A 82 10.32 -3.34 10.40
C ALA A 82 10.42 -4.86 10.59
N ALA A 83 10.15 -5.34 11.80
CA ALA A 83 10.32 -6.74 12.17
C ALA A 83 9.26 -7.66 11.57
N ASN A 84 7.98 -7.22 11.50
CA ASN A 84 6.87 -8.13 11.21
C ASN A 84 6.33 -8.01 9.78
N VAL A 85 6.65 -6.92 9.05
CA VAL A 85 6.07 -6.65 7.73
C VAL A 85 7.13 -6.39 6.66
N LEU A 86 8.21 -5.66 7.00
CA LEU A 86 9.11 -5.08 6.00
C LEU A 86 10.47 -5.78 5.88
N GLY A 87 10.78 -6.72 6.77
CA GLY A 87 12.08 -7.39 6.76
C GLY A 87 13.25 -6.41 6.96
N ALA A 88 13.05 -5.39 7.81
CA ALA A 88 14.04 -4.37 8.14
C ALA A 88 14.51 -4.49 9.60
N ARG A 89 15.61 -3.80 9.93
CA ARG A 89 16.14 -3.78 11.29
C ARG A 89 15.46 -2.70 12.15
N PRO A 90 15.36 -2.88 13.46
CA PRO A 90 14.92 -1.83 14.38
C PRO A 90 15.70 -0.53 14.17
N GLY A 91 15.02 0.62 14.23
CA GLY A 91 15.59 1.94 13.98
C GLY A 91 15.82 2.30 12.53
N GLU A 92 15.27 1.53 11.58
CA GLU A 92 15.31 1.85 10.14
C GLU A 92 13.97 2.31 9.59
N VAL A 93 12.88 2.14 10.34
CA VAL A 93 11.52 2.52 9.93
C VAL A 93 10.95 3.56 10.88
N LEU A 94 10.30 4.57 10.31
CA LEU A 94 9.61 5.63 11.04
C LEU A 94 8.18 5.75 10.52
N VAL A 95 7.21 5.90 11.42
CA VAL A 95 5.82 6.16 11.04
C VAL A 95 5.48 7.63 11.27
N ALA A 96 5.28 8.36 10.19
CA ALA A 96 4.95 9.78 10.23
C ALA A 96 4.28 10.24 8.92
N ASP A 97 3.61 11.37 8.96
CA ASP A 97 3.08 12.10 7.80
C ASP A 97 2.26 11.24 6.81
N SER A 98 2.27 11.60 5.54
CA SER A 98 1.69 10.83 4.42
C SER A 98 2.79 10.31 3.50
N VAL A 99 2.45 9.37 2.59
CA VAL A 99 3.39 8.91 1.53
C VAL A 99 3.95 10.09 0.76
N THR A 100 3.10 11.03 0.35
CA THR A 100 3.51 12.25 -0.37
C THR A 100 4.60 13.03 0.37
N VAL A 101 4.41 13.29 1.67
CA VAL A 101 5.37 14.05 2.49
C VAL A 101 6.63 13.22 2.75
N ASN A 102 6.50 11.93 3.02
CA ASN A 102 7.64 11.05 3.24
C ASN A 102 8.48 10.87 1.97
N LEU A 103 7.84 10.71 0.81
CA LEU A 103 8.53 10.67 -0.48
C LEU A 103 9.25 12.00 -0.76
N TYR A 104 8.60 13.13 -0.51
CA TYR A 104 9.23 14.45 -0.63
C TYR A 104 10.49 14.56 0.24
N LYS A 105 10.43 14.13 1.51
CA LYS A 105 11.59 14.13 2.41
C LYS A 105 12.73 13.25 1.88
N LEU A 106 12.42 12.02 1.49
CA LEU A 106 13.42 11.07 1.02
C LEU A 106 14.01 11.47 -0.33
N ALA A 107 13.20 11.90 -1.29
CA ALA A 107 13.66 12.32 -2.61
C ALA A 107 14.57 13.55 -2.54
N HIS A 108 14.23 14.54 -1.68
CA HIS A 108 15.11 15.67 -1.41
C HIS A 108 16.45 15.26 -0.80
N ALA A 109 16.40 14.43 0.25
CA ALA A 109 17.61 13.96 0.92
C ALA A 109 18.48 13.10 -0.03
N ALA A 110 17.86 12.30 -0.88
CA ALA A 110 18.53 11.52 -1.91
C ALA A 110 19.18 12.38 -2.98
N ALA A 111 18.48 13.42 -3.48
CA ALA A 111 18.99 14.35 -4.48
C ALA A 111 20.14 15.24 -3.95
N ASP A 112 20.21 15.46 -2.63
CA ASP A 112 21.38 16.08 -2.00
C ASP A 112 22.58 15.13 -1.94
N HIS A 113 22.33 13.82 -1.86
CA HIS A 113 23.34 12.79 -1.75
C HIS A 113 23.88 12.32 -3.11
N ARG A 114 23.07 12.39 -4.17
CA ARG A 114 23.37 11.95 -5.53
C ARG A 114 23.28 13.11 -6.53
N PRO A 115 24.27 13.28 -7.41
CA PRO A 115 24.32 14.43 -8.33
C PRO A 115 23.48 14.24 -9.61
N GLY A 116 23.08 13.01 -9.95
CA GLY A 116 22.40 12.68 -11.19
C GLY A 116 20.91 13.10 -11.24
N PRO A 117 20.18 12.60 -12.24
CA PRO A 117 18.77 12.93 -12.45
C PRO A 117 17.88 12.33 -11.37
N VAL A 118 16.64 12.84 -11.28
CA VAL A 118 15.53 12.24 -10.51
C VAL A 118 14.62 11.53 -11.50
N VAL A 119 14.49 10.22 -11.36
CA VAL A 119 13.90 9.35 -12.37
C VAL A 119 12.78 8.51 -11.80
N THR A 120 11.76 8.27 -12.59
CA THR A 120 10.70 7.28 -12.33
C THR A 120 10.17 6.73 -13.65
N ASP A 121 9.38 5.66 -13.62
CA ASP A 121 8.67 5.18 -14.81
C ASP A 121 7.32 5.87 -15.00
N ALA A 122 6.85 5.96 -16.23
CA ALA A 122 5.59 6.61 -16.62
C ALA A 122 4.35 5.91 -16.05
N GLY A 123 4.47 4.63 -15.68
CA GLY A 123 3.42 3.83 -15.03
C GLY A 123 3.28 4.11 -13.53
N ASN A 124 4.26 4.76 -12.90
CA ASN A 124 4.24 5.00 -11.47
C ASN A 124 3.04 5.87 -11.03
N PHE A 125 2.69 5.77 -9.73
CA PHE A 125 1.54 6.49 -9.19
C PHE A 125 1.66 8.00 -9.43
N PRO A 126 0.59 8.69 -9.89
CA PRO A 126 0.69 10.09 -10.31
C PRO A 126 1.27 11.03 -9.25
N THR A 127 0.95 10.81 -7.96
CA THR A 127 1.50 11.64 -6.87
C THR A 127 3.01 11.51 -6.74
N ASP A 128 3.56 10.30 -6.94
CA ASP A 128 5.01 10.10 -6.87
C ASP A 128 5.70 10.88 -7.97
N ARG A 129 5.18 10.82 -9.19
CA ARG A 129 5.66 11.57 -10.34
C ARG A 129 5.62 13.09 -10.07
N TYR A 130 4.52 13.61 -9.51
CA TYR A 130 4.40 15.04 -9.15
C TYR A 130 5.41 15.47 -8.10
N VAL A 131 5.62 14.66 -7.07
CA VAL A 131 6.59 14.93 -6.00
C VAL A 131 8.01 14.94 -6.56
N LEU A 132 8.37 13.93 -7.36
CA LEU A 132 9.71 13.78 -7.93
C LEU A 132 10.03 14.91 -8.91
N GLU A 133 9.09 15.30 -9.78
CA GLU A 133 9.24 16.46 -10.67
C GLU A 133 9.45 17.76 -9.85
N GLY A 134 8.65 17.95 -8.78
CA GLY A 134 8.78 19.08 -7.88
C GLY A 134 10.15 19.14 -7.21
N VAL A 135 10.66 18.00 -6.72
CA VAL A 135 11.99 17.87 -6.10
C VAL A 135 13.10 18.16 -7.11
N ALA A 136 13.04 17.56 -8.30
CA ALA A 136 14.02 17.78 -9.34
C ALA A 136 14.14 19.27 -9.68
N ARG A 137 13.02 19.95 -9.89
CA ARG A 137 12.96 21.39 -10.15
C ARG A 137 13.57 22.22 -9.01
N GLN A 138 13.24 21.90 -7.75
CA GLN A 138 13.74 22.63 -6.58
C GLN A 138 15.24 22.45 -6.36
N ARG A 139 15.77 21.28 -6.75
CA ARG A 139 17.20 20.95 -6.65
C ARG A 139 18.02 21.26 -7.90
N GLY A 140 17.38 21.82 -8.94
CA GLY A 140 18.06 22.08 -10.23
C GLY A 140 18.57 20.80 -10.89
N ARG A 141 17.83 19.69 -10.74
CA ARG A 141 18.13 18.40 -11.33
C ARG A 141 17.24 18.14 -12.55
N GLU A 142 17.72 17.32 -13.45
CA GLU A 142 16.90 16.78 -14.54
C GLU A 142 15.82 15.86 -13.93
N TYR A 143 14.59 15.96 -14.43
CA TYR A 143 13.53 14.99 -14.17
C TYR A 143 13.32 14.12 -15.40
N VAL A 144 13.30 12.82 -15.21
CA VAL A 144 13.07 11.84 -16.27
C VAL A 144 11.91 10.94 -15.90
N GLU A 145 10.88 10.93 -16.75
CA GLU A 145 9.77 10.00 -16.71
C GLU A 145 9.97 9.00 -17.85
N ALA A 146 10.53 7.85 -17.53
CA ALA A 146 10.91 6.85 -18.51
C ALA A 146 9.71 5.98 -18.97
N PRO A 147 9.70 5.48 -20.21
CA PRO A 147 8.59 4.67 -20.72
C PRO A 147 8.40 3.34 -19.99
N SER A 148 9.46 2.74 -19.48
CA SER A 148 9.47 1.46 -18.76
C SER A 148 10.35 1.52 -17.50
N VAL A 149 10.25 0.50 -16.65
CA VAL A 149 11.12 0.34 -15.47
C VAL A 149 12.57 0.15 -15.89
N GLU A 150 12.83 -0.63 -16.92
CA GLU A 150 14.15 -0.90 -17.47
C GLU A 150 14.79 0.39 -18.00
N ASP A 151 14.05 1.21 -18.75
CA ASP A 151 14.51 2.53 -19.21
C ASP A 151 14.75 3.49 -18.03
N ALA A 152 13.92 3.43 -16.97
CA ALA A 152 14.09 4.23 -15.77
C ALA A 152 15.39 3.86 -15.03
N MET A 153 15.69 2.58 -14.89
CA MET A 153 16.94 2.10 -14.28
C MET A 153 18.16 2.56 -15.07
N GLU A 154 18.13 2.49 -16.41
CA GLU A 154 19.21 2.98 -17.27
C GLU A 154 19.39 4.50 -17.16
N ALA A 155 18.30 5.26 -17.15
CA ALA A 155 18.33 6.72 -17.06
C ALA A 155 18.81 7.22 -15.68
N ALA A 156 18.52 6.49 -14.60
CA ALA A 156 18.82 6.93 -13.24
C ALA A 156 20.30 6.94 -12.88
N ARG A 157 21.09 5.99 -13.38
CA ARG A 157 22.56 5.89 -13.19
C ARG A 157 22.98 6.24 -11.74
N ASP A 158 23.69 7.36 -11.57
CA ASP A 158 24.16 7.88 -10.28
C ASP A 158 23.18 8.86 -9.62
N GLY A 159 21.93 8.87 -10.09
CA GLY A 159 20.87 9.74 -9.61
C GLY A 159 19.97 9.11 -8.53
N VAL A 160 18.74 9.52 -8.54
CA VAL A 160 17.65 9.03 -7.65
C VAL A 160 16.61 8.33 -8.52
N LEU A 161 16.29 7.10 -8.17
CA LEU A 161 15.24 6.31 -8.83
C LEU A 161 14.10 6.05 -7.85
N CYS A 162 12.86 6.26 -8.26
CA CYS A 162 11.69 5.87 -7.46
C CYS A 162 10.81 4.93 -8.27
N LEU A 163 10.53 3.74 -7.70
CA LEU A 163 9.72 2.71 -8.34
C LEU A 163 8.65 2.17 -7.37
N ALA A 164 7.46 1.91 -7.88
CA ALA A 164 6.45 1.16 -7.15
C ALA A 164 6.78 -0.33 -7.16
N HIS A 165 6.86 -0.98 -5.99
CA HIS A 165 7.09 -2.42 -5.90
C HIS A 165 5.93 -3.21 -6.51
N VAL A 166 4.68 -2.74 -6.30
CA VAL A 166 3.49 -3.27 -6.97
C VAL A 166 2.78 -2.13 -7.68
N ASP A 167 2.65 -2.23 -9.00
CA ASP A 167 1.97 -1.26 -9.83
C ASP A 167 0.48 -1.15 -9.45
N TYR A 168 0.03 0.08 -9.24
CA TYR A 168 -1.30 0.36 -8.71
C TYR A 168 -2.44 0.03 -9.69
N ARG A 169 -2.18 0.00 -11.01
CA ARG A 169 -3.19 -0.28 -12.04
C ARG A 169 -3.25 -1.76 -12.36
N SER A 170 -2.13 -2.34 -12.71
CA SER A 170 -2.04 -3.73 -13.19
C SER A 170 -1.88 -4.76 -12.08
N GLY A 171 -1.39 -4.37 -10.92
CA GLY A 171 -0.96 -5.30 -9.89
C GLY A 171 0.37 -6.00 -10.20
N ARG A 172 1.11 -5.60 -11.26
CA ARG A 172 2.43 -6.16 -11.56
C ARG A 172 3.38 -5.90 -10.38
N ARG A 173 4.04 -6.95 -9.92
CA ARG A 173 5.08 -6.89 -8.88
C ARG A 173 6.45 -6.95 -9.54
N LEU A 174 7.34 -6.04 -9.15
CA LEU A 174 8.75 -6.07 -9.52
C LEU A 174 9.53 -7.05 -8.63
N ASP A 175 10.59 -7.64 -9.16
CA ASP A 175 11.55 -8.40 -8.37
C ASP A 175 12.50 -7.42 -7.66
N MET A 176 12.14 -7.06 -6.40
CA MET A 176 12.88 -6.06 -5.64
C MET A 176 14.37 -6.39 -5.47
N PRO A 177 14.78 -7.63 -5.12
CA PRO A 177 16.19 -7.99 -5.04
C PRO A 177 16.94 -7.78 -6.35
N SER A 178 16.39 -8.23 -7.50
CA SER A 178 17.02 -8.08 -8.80
C SER A 178 17.17 -6.62 -9.20
N VAL A 179 16.08 -5.84 -9.11
CA VAL A 179 16.10 -4.40 -9.43
C VAL A 179 17.09 -3.64 -8.53
N THR A 180 17.12 -3.94 -7.23
CA THR A 180 18.05 -3.30 -6.30
C THR A 180 19.51 -3.63 -6.61
N ALA A 181 19.79 -4.87 -7.03
CA ALA A 181 21.14 -5.30 -7.37
C ALA A 181 21.64 -4.76 -8.72
N GLU A 182 20.73 -4.44 -9.65
CA GLU A 182 21.06 -4.02 -11.02
C GLU A 182 21.15 -2.49 -11.19
N THR A 183 20.79 -1.69 -10.16
CA THR A 183 20.87 -0.22 -10.26
C THR A 183 21.97 0.36 -9.39
N ASP A 184 22.71 1.33 -9.93
CA ASP A 184 23.67 2.16 -9.19
C ASP A 184 23.01 3.42 -8.59
N ALA A 185 21.74 3.69 -8.94
CA ALA A 185 20.98 4.81 -8.42
C ALA A 185 20.63 4.61 -6.94
N LEU A 186 20.40 5.71 -6.22
CA LEU A 186 19.79 5.64 -4.90
C LEU A 186 18.28 5.38 -5.05
N LEU A 187 17.87 4.17 -4.71
CA LEU A 187 16.53 3.67 -5.01
C LEU A 187 15.56 3.91 -3.85
N ILE A 188 14.42 4.52 -4.17
CA ILE A 188 13.27 4.69 -3.28
C ILE A 188 12.15 3.75 -3.75
N TRP A 189 11.76 2.80 -2.91
CA TRP A 189 10.63 1.93 -3.17
C TRP A 189 9.31 2.53 -2.65
N ASP A 190 8.27 2.61 -3.48
CA ASP A 190 6.89 2.77 -2.98
C ASP A 190 6.28 1.38 -2.72
N LEU A 191 5.98 1.12 -1.45
CA LEU A 191 5.44 -0.14 -0.92
C LEU A 191 3.94 -0.05 -0.64
N SER A 192 3.25 0.98 -1.10
CA SER A 192 1.84 1.26 -0.75
C SER A 192 0.88 0.14 -1.16
N HIS A 193 1.20 -0.65 -2.19
CA HIS A 193 0.41 -1.82 -2.61
C HIS A 193 1.05 -3.16 -2.22
N SER A 194 2.12 -3.14 -1.43
CA SER A 194 2.87 -4.32 -1.01
C SER A 194 2.77 -4.59 0.48
N ALA A 195 2.95 -3.54 1.31
CA ALA A 195 2.99 -3.67 2.76
C ALA A 195 1.67 -4.23 3.32
N GLY A 196 1.76 -5.34 4.06
CA GLY A 196 0.61 -6.05 4.63
C GLY A 196 -0.08 -7.03 3.67
N ALA A 197 0.42 -7.20 2.44
CA ALA A 197 -0.14 -8.13 1.45
C ALA A 197 0.86 -9.19 0.96
N ILE A 198 2.09 -8.80 0.70
CA ILE A 198 3.13 -9.69 0.19
C ILE A 198 4.37 -9.63 1.08
N GLU A 199 5.21 -10.65 1.00
CA GLU A 199 6.50 -10.66 1.71
C GLU A 199 7.43 -9.60 1.13
N ILE A 200 8.05 -8.82 2.01
CA ILE A 200 9.01 -7.77 1.71
C ILE A 200 10.28 -8.06 2.51
N ASP A 201 11.43 -7.80 1.91
CA ASP A 201 12.74 -7.83 2.56
C ASP A 201 13.52 -6.57 2.16
N LEU A 202 13.60 -5.62 3.09
CA LEU A 202 14.34 -4.36 2.90
C LEU A 202 15.82 -4.46 3.29
N SER A 203 16.34 -5.64 3.62
CA SER A 203 17.73 -5.80 4.09
C SER A 203 18.78 -5.27 3.10
N SER A 204 18.47 -5.27 1.79
CA SER A 204 19.33 -4.74 0.73
C SER A 204 18.86 -3.39 0.16
N ALA A 205 17.67 -2.92 0.50
CA ALA A 205 17.12 -1.67 -0.02
C ALA A 205 17.78 -0.44 0.60
N ASP A 206 17.74 0.68 -0.12
CA ASP A 206 18.25 1.96 0.38
C ASP A 206 17.17 2.75 1.13
N LEU A 207 16.06 3.01 0.46
CA LEU A 207 14.97 3.85 0.93
C LEU A 207 13.62 3.24 0.55
N ALA A 208 12.61 3.46 1.37
CA ALA A 208 11.24 3.13 0.99
C ALA A 208 10.21 4.05 1.67
N VAL A 209 9.03 4.11 1.07
CA VAL A 209 7.81 4.71 1.63
C VAL A 209 6.64 3.76 1.46
N GLY A 210 5.58 3.94 2.26
CA GLY A 210 4.35 3.19 2.03
C GLY A 210 3.22 3.66 2.93
N CYS A 211 1.98 3.46 2.49
CA CYS A 211 0.81 3.83 3.27
C CYS A 211 0.39 2.70 4.23
N THR A 212 -0.37 3.06 5.26
CA THR A 212 -0.83 2.13 6.29
C THR A 212 -2.34 1.86 6.25
N TYR A 213 -3.09 2.65 5.46
CA TYR A 213 -4.54 2.57 5.41
C TYR A 213 -5.11 1.52 4.42
N LYS A 214 -4.27 0.91 3.58
CA LYS A 214 -4.66 -0.16 2.64
C LYS A 214 -4.61 -1.53 3.36
N TYR A 215 -3.73 -2.42 2.95
CA TYR A 215 -3.64 -3.79 3.50
C TYR A 215 -3.19 -3.87 4.96
N LEU A 216 -2.59 -2.80 5.50
CA LEU A 216 -2.29 -2.69 6.94
C LEU A 216 -3.51 -2.30 7.78
N ASN A 217 -4.64 -1.93 7.17
CA ASN A 217 -5.94 -1.69 7.81
C ASN A 217 -5.94 -0.64 8.95
N ALA A 218 -5.02 0.32 8.93
CA ALA A 218 -4.90 1.31 10.00
C ALA A 218 -5.97 2.42 9.95
N GLY A 219 -6.82 2.42 8.92
CA GLY A 219 -7.93 3.38 8.76
C GLY A 219 -7.60 4.60 7.91
N PRO A 220 -8.63 5.35 7.49
CA PRO A 220 -8.49 6.45 6.54
C PRO A 220 -7.61 7.57 7.10
N GLY A 221 -6.62 8.01 6.30
CA GLY A 221 -5.71 9.08 6.69
C GLY A 221 -4.66 8.71 7.75
N SER A 222 -4.51 7.44 8.09
CA SER A 222 -3.44 6.97 8.98
C SER A 222 -2.06 7.37 8.45
N PRO A 223 -1.10 7.68 9.35
CA PRO A 223 0.22 8.09 8.94
C PRO A 223 0.93 6.99 8.13
N ALA A 224 1.71 7.42 7.16
CA ALA A 224 2.54 6.55 6.34
C ALA A 224 3.82 6.14 7.10
N PHE A 225 4.57 5.22 6.52
CA PHE A 225 5.92 4.93 7.00
C PHE A 225 6.96 5.36 5.97
N LEU A 226 8.17 5.62 6.44
CA LEU A 226 9.38 5.70 5.64
C LEU A 226 10.43 4.74 6.21
N TYR A 227 11.29 4.24 5.34
CA TYR A 227 12.45 3.42 5.66
C TYR A 227 13.71 4.10 5.11
N VAL A 228 14.74 4.13 5.95
CA VAL A 228 16.08 4.58 5.55
C VAL A 228 17.08 3.58 6.10
N ARG A 229 17.85 2.96 5.22
CA ARG A 229 18.94 2.05 5.61
C ARG A 229 19.89 2.76 6.59
N ARG A 230 20.24 2.09 7.68
CA ARG A 230 21.00 2.67 8.81
C ARG A 230 22.24 3.45 8.38
N GLU A 231 22.99 2.91 7.43
CA GLU A 231 24.24 3.49 6.95
C GLU A 231 24.04 4.82 6.18
N LEU A 232 22.81 5.11 5.75
CA LEU A 232 22.45 6.34 5.06
C LEU A 232 21.91 7.43 6.00
N GLN A 233 21.37 7.05 7.17
CA GLN A 233 20.62 7.97 8.03
C GLN A 233 21.44 9.24 8.40
N ASP A 234 22.69 9.08 8.82
CA ASP A 234 23.52 10.22 9.24
C ASP A 234 24.03 11.09 8.07
N ARG A 235 23.94 10.57 6.85
CA ARG A 235 24.35 11.28 5.63
C ARG A 235 23.22 12.02 4.96
N MET A 236 21.98 11.72 5.35
CA MET A 236 20.78 12.30 4.74
C MET A 236 20.16 13.34 5.66
N ARG A 237 19.66 14.43 5.07
CA ARG A 237 19.01 15.52 5.80
C ARG A 237 17.59 15.68 5.31
N SER A 238 16.63 15.63 6.24
CA SER A 238 15.25 16.00 5.93
C SER A 238 15.18 17.46 5.49
N PRO A 239 14.50 17.80 4.38
CA PRO A 239 14.27 19.18 3.98
C PRO A 239 13.31 19.90 4.91
N ILE A 240 12.51 19.18 5.70
CA ILE A 240 11.57 19.72 6.68
C ILE A 240 12.23 19.65 8.05
N GLN A 241 12.74 20.79 8.50
CA GLN A 241 13.42 20.95 9.78
C GLN A 241 12.40 21.25 10.88
N GLY A 242 11.66 20.23 11.29
CA GLY A 242 10.64 20.37 12.34
C GLY A 242 11.18 20.06 13.73
N TRP A 243 10.50 20.55 14.75
CA TRP A 243 10.97 20.46 16.15
C TRP A 243 11.04 19.02 16.68
N PHE A 244 10.21 18.09 16.17
CA PHE A 244 10.29 16.65 16.54
C PHE A 244 11.51 15.95 15.94
N GLY A 245 12.06 16.43 14.84
CA GLY A 245 13.27 15.90 14.23
C GLY A 245 14.58 16.50 14.80
N ARG A 246 14.47 17.35 15.83
CA ARG A 246 15.62 17.97 16.50
C ARG A 246 16.11 17.10 17.67
N ARG A 247 17.42 17.01 17.89
CA ARG A 247 18.07 16.23 18.95
C ARG A 247 17.47 16.51 20.33
N ASP A 248 17.37 17.78 20.70
CA ASP A 248 16.83 18.23 22.00
C ASP A 248 15.57 19.05 21.73
N GLN A 249 14.48 18.39 21.37
CA GLN A 249 13.25 19.03 20.87
C GLN A 249 12.65 20.06 21.88
N PHE A 250 12.79 19.87 23.18
CA PHE A 250 12.23 20.74 24.20
C PHE A 250 13.13 21.92 24.61
N VAL A 251 14.38 21.96 24.13
CA VAL A 251 15.27 23.10 24.40
C VAL A 251 14.80 24.38 23.71
N MET A 252 14.06 24.26 22.60
CA MET A 252 13.53 25.41 21.83
C MET A 252 14.58 26.46 21.47
N GLY A 253 15.86 26.05 21.37
CA GLY A 253 17.00 26.94 21.13
C GLY A 253 17.13 27.36 19.66
N ALA A 254 18.02 28.32 19.41
CA ALA A 254 18.36 28.74 18.06
C ALA A 254 19.15 27.66 17.29
N GLY A 255 18.96 27.63 15.96
CA GLY A 255 19.60 26.66 15.08
C GLY A 255 18.91 25.29 15.10
N TYR A 256 19.17 24.53 14.04
CA TYR A 256 18.62 23.18 13.89
C TYR A 256 19.74 22.16 13.96
N ASP A 257 19.72 21.34 15.01
CA ASP A 257 20.58 20.18 15.20
C ASP A 257 19.71 18.94 15.05
N PRO A 258 19.84 18.16 13.95
CA PRO A 258 18.99 17.00 13.72
C PRO A 258 19.21 15.90 14.76
N ALA A 259 18.15 15.19 15.09
CA ALA A 259 18.23 13.98 15.91
C ALA A 259 19.13 12.93 15.25
N ASP A 260 19.61 11.99 16.03
CA ASP A 260 20.36 10.84 15.52
C ASP A 260 19.40 9.83 14.86
N GLY A 261 19.94 9.03 13.93
CA GLY A 261 19.20 7.94 13.33
C GLY A 261 17.94 8.38 12.56
N ILE A 262 16.91 7.53 12.60
CA ILE A 262 15.69 7.71 11.81
C ILE A 262 14.83 8.89 12.28
N GLU A 263 14.93 9.29 13.54
CA GLU A 263 14.10 10.35 14.12
C GLU A 263 14.33 11.71 13.47
N ARG A 264 15.47 11.94 12.81
CA ARG A 264 15.75 13.16 12.03
C ARG A 264 14.75 13.43 10.91
N PHE A 265 14.00 12.42 10.51
CA PHE A 265 12.95 12.53 9.48
C PHE A 265 11.58 12.88 10.08
N LEU A 266 11.45 13.01 11.40
CA LEU A 266 10.27 13.62 12.01
C LEU A 266 10.20 15.12 11.67
N ALA A 267 8.98 15.62 11.51
CA ALA A 267 8.74 17.04 11.24
C ALA A 267 8.08 17.72 12.44
N GLY A 268 6.77 17.83 12.42
CA GLY A 268 5.97 18.37 13.52
C GLY A 268 5.46 17.27 14.45
N THR A 269 4.52 17.65 15.30
CA THR A 269 3.80 16.74 16.19
C THR A 269 3.12 15.62 15.39
N PRO A 270 3.41 14.35 15.67
CA PRO A 270 2.84 13.23 14.91
C PRO A 270 1.34 13.04 15.19
N SER A 271 0.63 12.40 14.26
CA SER A 271 -0.78 12.06 14.41
C SER A 271 -0.97 10.91 15.39
N ILE A 272 -1.09 11.21 16.69
CA ILE A 272 -1.25 10.19 17.74
C ILE A 272 -2.47 9.29 17.50
N PRO A 273 -3.66 9.80 17.09
CA PRO A 273 -4.79 8.93 16.77
C PRO A 273 -4.49 7.94 15.64
N GLY A 274 -3.84 8.39 14.57
CA GLY A 274 -3.46 7.51 13.47
C GLY A 274 -2.41 6.47 13.86
N LEU A 275 -1.46 6.85 14.72
CA LEU A 275 -0.46 5.93 15.29
C LEU A 275 -1.11 4.86 16.17
N ALA A 276 -2.06 5.23 17.04
CA ALA A 276 -2.78 4.28 17.88
C ALA A 276 -3.62 3.30 17.05
N ALA A 277 -4.23 3.77 15.97
CA ALA A 277 -4.96 2.91 15.04
C ALA A 277 -4.05 1.90 14.35
N LEU A 278 -2.88 2.34 13.88
CA LEU A 278 -1.88 1.45 13.27
C LEU A 278 -1.30 0.46 14.29
N ASP A 279 -0.96 0.90 15.50
CA ASP A 279 -0.43 0.05 16.57
C ASP A 279 -1.40 -1.11 16.88
N ALA A 280 -2.69 -0.81 16.94
CA ALA A 280 -3.75 -1.81 17.13
C ALA A 280 -3.89 -2.74 15.91
N SER A 281 -3.85 -2.19 14.69
CA SER A 281 -3.98 -2.99 13.46
C SER A 281 -2.82 -3.96 13.27
N LEU A 282 -1.60 -3.56 13.63
CA LEU A 282 -0.42 -4.43 13.52
C LEU A 282 -0.53 -5.70 14.36
N SER A 283 -1.21 -5.67 15.51
CA SER A 283 -1.41 -6.88 16.33
C SER A 283 -2.15 -7.99 15.57
N VAL A 284 -3.08 -7.62 14.69
CA VAL A 284 -3.82 -8.56 13.85
C VAL A 284 -2.92 -9.17 12.77
N ILE A 285 -2.05 -8.36 12.16
CA ILE A 285 -1.12 -8.79 11.12
C ILE A 285 -0.03 -9.70 11.71
N GLU A 286 0.50 -9.34 12.87
CA GLU A 286 1.50 -10.12 13.62
C GLU A 286 0.98 -11.52 13.95
N GLU A 287 -0.26 -11.63 14.42
CA GLU A 287 -0.91 -12.91 14.69
C GLU A 287 -1.14 -13.71 13.40
N ALA A 288 -1.61 -13.07 12.33
CA ALA A 288 -1.79 -13.69 11.03
C ALA A 288 -0.46 -14.23 10.46
N GLY A 289 0.62 -13.45 10.57
CA GLY A 289 1.96 -13.75 10.06
C GLY A 289 2.10 -13.58 8.56
N MET A 290 3.09 -12.78 8.11
CA MET A 290 3.21 -12.39 6.70
C MET A 290 3.38 -13.55 5.73
N ALA A 291 4.03 -14.63 6.12
CA ALA A 291 4.17 -15.82 5.25
C ALA A 291 2.79 -16.44 4.90
N ARG A 292 1.89 -16.55 5.89
CA ARG A 292 0.51 -17.07 5.68
C ARG A 292 -0.32 -16.05 4.90
N VAL A 293 -0.19 -14.78 5.20
CA VAL A 293 -0.84 -13.68 4.48
C VAL A 293 -0.46 -13.70 3.00
N ALA A 294 0.82 -13.76 2.67
CA ALA A 294 1.31 -13.80 1.30
C ALA A 294 0.90 -15.08 0.55
N ALA A 295 0.89 -16.23 1.24
CA ALA A 295 0.39 -17.48 0.65
C ALA A 295 -1.10 -17.36 0.28
N LYS A 296 -1.92 -16.77 1.16
CA LYS A 296 -3.34 -16.51 0.88
C LYS A 296 -3.54 -15.55 -0.29
N VAL A 297 -2.74 -14.47 -0.39
CA VAL A 297 -2.78 -13.53 -1.53
C VAL A 297 -2.55 -14.26 -2.85
N ARG A 298 -1.52 -15.13 -2.91
CA ARG A 298 -1.26 -15.93 -4.12
C ARG A 298 -2.48 -16.79 -4.48
N ALA A 299 -3.04 -17.51 -3.51
CA ALA A 299 -4.19 -18.37 -3.72
C ALA A 299 -5.46 -17.59 -4.14
N LEU A 300 -5.78 -16.47 -3.47
CA LEU A 300 -6.92 -15.61 -3.83
C LEU A 300 -6.80 -15.04 -5.23
N THR A 301 -5.61 -14.56 -5.61
CA THR A 301 -5.39 -13.99 -6.94
C THR A 301 -5.36 -15.06 -8.02
N ASP A 302 -4.81 -16.26 -7.77
CA ASP A 302 -4.92 -17.42 -8.68
C ASP A 302 -6.39 -17.79 -8.90
N PHE A 303 -7.19 -17.79 -7.83
CA PHE A 303 -8.62 -18.09 -7.90
C PHE A 303 -9.37 -17.03 -8.73
N GLY A 304 -9.10 -15.73 -8.52
CA GLY A 304 -9.68 -14.64 -9.32
C GLY A 304 -9.29 -14.71 -10.80
N VAL A 305 -8.03 -15.06 -11.11
CA VAL A 305 -7.57 -15.28 -12.49
C VAL A 305 -8.33 -16.46 -13.13
N ALA A 306 -8.49 -17.58 -12.42
CA ALA A 306 -9.21 -18.75 -12.94
C ALA A 306 -10.69 -18.46 -13.20
N LEU A 307 -11.35 -17.69 -12.33
CA LEU A 307 -12.74 -17.25 -12.55
C LEU A 307 -12.84 -16.29 -13.76
N THR A 308 -11.87 -15.40 -13.92
CA THR A 308 -11.83 -14.51 -15.09
C THR A 308 -11.71 -15.31 -16.37
N ASP A 309 -10.81 -16.27 -16.43
CA ASP A 309 -10.61 -17.13 -17.60
C ASP A 309 -11.87 -17.90 -17.97
N SER A 310 -12.57 -18.41 -16.95
CA SER A 310 -13.75 -19.25 -17.16
C SER A 310 -15.00 -18.45 -17.53
N TRP A 311 -15.17 -17.24 -16.98
CA TRP A 311 -16.44 -16.54 -17.00
C TRP A 311 -16.43 -15.19 -17.69
N LEU A 312 -15.32 -14.44 -17.56
CA LEU A 312 -15.31 -13.03 -17.96
C LEU A 312 -14.68 -12.79 -19.33
N LEU A 313 -13.69 -13.60 -19.75
CA LEU A 313 -13.13 -13.47 -21.09
C LEU A 313 -14.18 -13.57 -22.21
N PRO A 314 -15.18 -14.48 -22.15
CA PRO A 314 -16.25 -14.52 -23.14
C PRO A 314 -17.17 -13.26 -23.16
N LEU A 315 -17.12 -12.46 -22.09
CA LEU A 315 -17.89 -11.23 -21.92
C LEU A 315 -17.09 -9.96 -22.30
N GLY A 316 -15.93 -10.11 -22.94
CA GLY A 316 -15.12 -9.00 -23.43
C GLY A 316 -14.12 -8.43 -22.43
N PHE A 317 -13.90 -9.10 -21.28
CA PHE A 317 -12.85 -8.70 -20.36
C PHE A 317 -11.46 -9.20 -20.80
N GLU A 318 -10.44 -8.44 -20.43
CA GLU A 318 -9.03 -8.81 -20.52
C GLU A 318 -8.39 -8.75 -19.16
N ILE A 319 -7.49 -9.71 -18.83
CA ILE A 319 -6.67 -9.65 -17.61
C ILE A 319 -5.47 -8.75 -17.87
N VAL A 320 -5.36 -7.66 -17.12
CA VAL A 320 -4.19 -6.76 -17.15
C VAL A 320 -3.09 -7.24 -16.19
N THR A 321 -3.50 -7.85 -15.08
CA THR A 321 -2.59 -8.40 -14.06
C THR A 321 -1.76 -9.56 -14.63
N PRO A 322 -0.43 -9.64 -14.32
CA PRO A 322 0.38 -10.79 -14.70
C PRO A 322 -0.19 -12.12 -14.19
N ARG A 323 -0.13 -13.15 -15.02
CA ARG A 323 -0.69 -14.48 -14.69
C ARG A 323 0.14 -15.27 -13.69
N SER A 324 1.44 -15.00 -13.63
CA SER A 324 2.35 -15.60 -12.65
C SER A 324 2.10 -15.01 -11.26
N ALA A 325 1.84 -15.87 -10.26
CA ALA A 325 1.63 -15.45 -8.88
C ALA A 325 2.84 -14.72 -8.27
N ASN A 326 4.04 -14.97 -8.78
CA ASN A 326 5.26 -14.31 -8.32
C ASN A 326 5.45 -12.91 -8.92
N GLU A 327 4.70 -12.59 -9.97
CA GLU A 327 4.79 -11.31 -10.69
C GLU A 327 3.61 -10.38 -10.39
N ARG A 328 2.80 -10.69 -9.37
CA ARG A 328 1.64 -9.87 -9.00
C ARG A 328 1.49 -9.65 -7.50
N GLY A 329 0.82 -8.56 -7.16
CA GLY A 329 0.40 -8.22 -5.80
C GLY A 329 -0.98 -8.80 -5.45
N ALA A 330 -1.75 -8.07 -4.63
CA ALA A 330 -2.98 -8.55 -4.02
C ALA A 330 -4.27 -8.01 -4.69
N HIS A 331 -4.22 -7.65 -5.97
CA HIS A 331 -5.43 -7.32 -6.73
C HIS A 331 -5.36 -7.90 -8.15
N VAL A 332 -6.54 -8.13 -8.71
CA VAL A 332 -6.72 -8.52 -10.11
C VAL A 332 -7.31 -7.32 -10.86
N ALA A 333 -6.63 -6.89 -11.90
CA ALA A 333 -7.02 -5.79 -12.77
C ALA A 333 -7.64 -6.33 -14.07
N LEU A 334 -8.85 -5.91 -14.35
CA LEU A 334 -9.66 -6.36 -15.46
C LEU A 334 -9.95 -5.17 -16.37
N ARG A 335 -9.57 -5.26 -17.64
CA ARG A 335 -9.91 -4.26 -18.65
C ARG A 335 -11.23 -4.61 -19.31
N HIS A 336 -12.07 -3.59 -19.54
CA HIS A 336 -13.29 -3.67 -20.32
C HIS A 336 -13.68 -2.29 -20.85
N GLU A 337 -14.20 -2.18 -22.08
CA GLU A 337 -14.59 -0.88 -22.66
C GLU A 337 -15.64 -0.13 -21.83
N ALA A 338 -16.53 -0.87 -21.15
CA ALA A 338 -17.55 -0.33 -20.24
C ALA A 338 -17.12 -0.43 -18.75
N ALA A 339 -15.82 -0.40 -18.42
CA ALA A 339 -15.34 -0.63 -17.06
C ALA A 339 -15.98 0.30 -16.01
N TRP A 340 -16.14 1.58 -16.32
CA TRP A 340 -16.79 2.53 -15.39
C TRP A 340 -18.26 2.19 -15.10
N PRO A 341 -19.17 2.08 -16.10
CA PRO A 341 -20.56 1.72 -15.80
C PRO A 341 -20.70 0.34 -15.14
N ILE A 342 -19.83 -0.63 -15.46
CA ILE A 342 -19.81 -1.93 -14.79
C ILE A 342 -19.46 -1.77 -13.31
N CYS A 343 -18.37 -1.06 -12.98
CA CYS A 343 -17.96 -0.80 -11.61
C CYS A 343 -19.08 -0.12 -10.80
N ARG A 344 -19.72 0.89 -11.35
CA ARG A 344 -20.86 1.58 -10.74
C ARG A 344 -22.04 0.64 -10.48
N ALA A 345 -22.45 -0.14 -11.48
CA ALA A 345 -23.56 -1.06 -11.33
C ALA A 345 -23.27 -2.18 -10.32
N LEU A 346 -22.02 -2.67 -10.27
CA LEU A 346 -21.58 -3.62 -9.24
C LEU A 346 -21.82 -3.08 -7.84
N ILE A 347 -21.39 -1.84 -7.58
CA ILE A 347 -21.52 -1.21 -6.26
C ILE A 347 -22.99 -0.95 -5.93
N GLU A 348 -23.74 -0.37 -6.85
CA GLU A 348 -25.10 0.14 -6.59
C GLU A 348 -26.17 -0.94 -6.63
N ARG A 349 -26.07 -1.92 -7.56
CA ARG A 349 -27.10 -2.91 -7.80
C ARG A 349 -26.73 -4.29 -7.27
N ALA A 350 -25.45 -4.70 -7.43
CA ALA A 350 -25.00 -6.03 -7.03
C ALA A 350 -24.38 -6.09 -5.64
N GLY A 351 -24.12 -4.94 -4.99
CA GLY A 351 -23.53 -4.89 -3.65
C GLY A 351 -22.06 -5.34 -3.59
N VAL A 352 -21.35 -5.35 -4.73
CA VAL A 352 -19.92 -5.69 -4.82
C VAL A 352 -19.11 -4.41 -4.92
N VAL A 353 -18.25 -4.15 -3.94
CA VAL A 353 -17.41 -2.95 -3.90
C VAL A 353 -16.07 -3.26 -4.56
N THR A 354 -15.82 -2.63 -5.69
CA THR A 354 -14.55 -2.64 -6.45
C THR A 354 -14.19 -1.20 -6.79
N ASP A 355 -13.02 -0.95 -7.37
CA ASP A 355 -12.69 0.37 -7.84
C ASP A 355 -12.39 0.43 -9.35
N PHE A 356 -12.38 1.65 -9.88
CA PHE A 356 -12.13 1.93 -11.29
C PHE A 356 -10.86 2.76 -11.46
N ARG A 357 -10.05 2.41 -12.46
CA ARG A 357 -8.91 3.22 -12.91
C ARG A 357 -9.05 3.54 -14.39
N GLN A 358 -8.99 4.83 -14.70
CA GLN A 358 -9.04 5.31 -16.08
C GLN A 358 -7.93 4.68 -16.93
N PRO A 359 -8.19 4.45 -18.24
CA PRO A 359 -9.47 4.74 -18.90
C PRO A 359 -10.50 3.59 -18.76
N ASP A 360 -10.08 2.35 -18.51
CA ASP A 360 -10.83 1.14 -18.82
C ASP A 360 -10.60 -0.04 -17.86
N VAL A 361 -10.08 0.19 -16.65
CA VAL A 361 -9.69 -0.88 -15.72
C VAL A 361 -10.57 -0.90 -14.47
N ILE A 362 -11.14 -2.08 -14.16
CA ILE A 362 -11.72 -2.41 -12.85
C ILE A 362 -10.65 -3.15 -12.04
N ARG A 363 -10.40 -2.73 -10.80
CA ARG A 363 -9.54 -3.48 -9.89
C ARG A 363 -10.39 -4.23 -8.87
N VAL A 364 -10.05 -5.49 -8.69
CA VAL A 364 -10.64 -6.38 -7.69
C VAL A 364 -9.59 -6.61 -6.61
N GLY A 365 -9.70 -5.89 -5.50
CA GLY A 365 -8.75 -5.93 -4.39
C GLY A 365 -9.03 -7.10 -3.46
N LEU A 366 -8.08 -8.04 -3.38
CA LEU A 366 -8.19 -9.29 -2.63
C LEU A 366 -7.41 -9.21 -1.32
N SER A 367 -7.97 -8.45 -0.36
CA SER A 367 -7.33 -8.22 0.95
C SER A 367 -7.25 -9.52 1.76
N PRO A 368 -6.05 -10.01 2.10
CA PRO A 368 -5.88 -11.35 2.64
C PRO A 368 -6.52 -11.57 4.02
N LEU A 369 -6.65 -10.51 4.83
CA LEU A 369 -7.23 -10.62 6.17
C LEU A 369 -8.76 -10.61 6.17
N THR A 370 -9.38 -10.06 5.11
CA THR A 370 -10.83 -9.79 5.10
C THR A 370 -11.60 -10.51 4.00
N THR A 371 -10.94 -10.93 2.93
CA THR A 371 -11.58 -11.56 1.77
C THR A 371 -11.54 -13.09 1.90
N ARG A 372 -12.70 -13.73 1.73
CA ARG A 372 -12.83 -15.18 1.60
C ARG A 372 -12.83 -15.59 0.12
N PHE A 373 -12.51 -16.84 -0.17
CA PHE A 373 -12.68 -17.40 -1.52
C PHE A 373 -14.15 -17.40 -1.95
N ALA A 374 -15.08 -17.65 -1.04
CA ALA A 374 -16.51 -17.50 -1.29
C ALA A 374 -16.89 -16.05 -1.66
N ASP A 375 -16.30 -15.03 -1.03
CA ASP A 375 -16.54 -13.62 -1.39
C ASP A 375 -16.04 -13.32 -2.82
N VAL A 376 -14.89 -13.90 -3.22
CA VAL A 376 -14.36 -13.76 -4.59
C VAL A 376 -15.30 -14.46 -5.58
N TRP A 377 -15.71 -15.71 -5.29
CA TRP A 377 -16.63 -16.43 -6.15
C TRP A 377 -17.95 -15.69 -6.34
N ASP A 378 -18.61 -15.30 -5.25
CA ASP A 378 -19.88 -14.59 -5.27
C ASP A 378 -19.75 -13.21 -5.96
N GLY A 379 -18.63 -12.51 -5.78
CA GLY A 379 -18.35 -11.23 -6.42
C GLY A 379 -18.19 -11.36 -7.95
N PHE A 380 -17.45 -12.36 -8.40
CA PHE A 380 -17.25 -12.64 -9.83
C PHE A 380 -18.51 -13.18 -10.51
N ASP A 381 -19.31 -13.98 -9.79
CA ASP A 381 -20.58 -14.47 -10.29
C ASP A 381 -21.57 -13.32 -10.53
N ARG A 382 -21.70 -12.40 -9.56
CA ARG A 382 -22.51 -11.18 -9.72
C ARG A 382 -22.00 -10.28 -10.83
N LEU A 383 -20.68 -10.16 -11.01
CA LEU A 383 -20.09 -9.41 -12.14
C LEU A 383 -20.47 -10.05 -13.47
N ARG A 384 -20.33 -11.36 -13.59
CA ARG A 384 -20.71 -12.13 -14.77
C ARG A 384 -22.20 -11.94 -15.11
N GLU A 385 -23.09 -12.12 -14.12
CA GLU A 385 -24.54 -12.00 -14.31
C GLU A 385 -24.94 -10.58 -14.73
N LEU A 386 -24.41 -9.57 -14.06
CA LEU A 386 -24.66 -8.16 -14.33
C LEU A 386 -24.28 -7.77 -15.78
N VAL A 387 -23.11 -8.22 -16.24
CA VAL A 387 -22.65 -7.89 -17.59
C VAL A 387 -23.41 -8.70 -18.64
N ALA A 388 -23.68 -9.98 -18.39
CA ALA A 388 -24.46 -10.83 -19.31
C ALA A 388 -25.91 -10.33 -19.47
N ALA A 389 -26.52 -9.78 -18.44
CA ALA A 389 -27.84 -9.18 -18.47
C ALA A 389 -27.88 -7.78 -19.17
N GLY A 390 -26.70 -7.13 -19.30
CA GLY A 390 -26.62 -5.76 -19.83
C GLY A 390 -27.01 -4.67 -18.82
N ASP A 391 -27.14 -5.00 -17.54
CA ASP A 391 -27.60 -4.09 -16.48
C ASP A 391 -26.68 -2.87 -16.28
N HIS A 392 -25.39 -2.99 -16.65
CA HIS A 392 -24.42 -1.91 -16.60
C HIS A 392 -24.70 -0.80 -17.63
N LEU A 393 -25.41 -1.09 -18.72
CA LEU A 393 -25.70 -0.12 -19.80
C LEU A 393 -26.65 1.00 -19.35
N GLU A 394 -27.39 0.77 -18.25
CA GLU A 394 -28.27 1.77 -17.64
C GLU A 394 -27.54 2.66 -16.61
N ALA A 395 -26.28 2.37 -16.29
CA ALA A 395 -25.50 3.16 -15.35
C ALA A 395 -24.94 4.42 -16.02
N GLU A 396 -24.62 5.44 -15.18
CA GLU A 396 -24.07 6.70 -15.67
C GLU A 396 -22.73 6.50 -16.39
N ALA A 397 -22.63 6.98 -17.63
CA ALA A 397 -21.45 6.75 -18.48
C ALA A 397 -20.20 7.57 -18.07
N THR A 398 -20.36 8.66 -17.30
CA THR A 398 -19.25 9.57 -16.95
C THR A 398 -18.83 9.42 -15.50
N PRO A 399 -17.52 9.15 -15.21
CA PRO A 399 -17.03 9.11 -13.85
C PRO A 399 -17.17 10.45 -13.14
N ARG A 400 -17.79 10.48 -11.95
CA ARG A 400 -17.84 11.68 -11.11
C ARG A 400 -16.68 11.71 -10.09
N HIS A 401 -16.31 10.56 -9.57
CA HIS A 401 -15.20 10.38 -8.64
C HIS A 401 -14.56 9.01 -8.86
N VAL A 402 -13.26 8.91 -8.61
CA VAL A 402 -12.54 7.64 -8.52
C VAL A 402 -12.69 7.17 -7.07
N SER A 403 -13.26 6.00 -6.86
CA SER A 403 -13.35 5.38 -5.53
C SER A 403 -12.00 4.87 -5.07
#